data_d2012077a443e176e30fbd3601fb399c
#
_entry.id   d2012077a443e176e30fbd3601fb399c
#
_cell.length_a   1.000
_cell.length_b   1.000
_cell.length_c   1.000
_cell.angle_alpha   90.00
_cell.angle_beta   90.00
_cell.angle_gamma   90.00
#
_symmetry.space_group_name_H-M   'P 1'
#
loop_
_entity.id
_entity.type
_entity.pdbx_description
1 polymer ?
#
loop_
_entity_poly.entity_id
_entity_poly.type
_entity_poly.pdbx_seq_one_letter_code
_entity_poly.pdbx_strand_id
1 'polypeptide(L)'
;EAGFITDAELSTFKHDGGPFWTHPCKNPQFGIEFSSGSLGQGLSLAAGVALAFKRKGNPAHIYVVIGDGECDEGSVWEAASFVSHHKLNNITVIIDENKLQLDAPTKDIVNKNDLSKRWQAFGFDTVQADGHNVESLLNAFACRSEKPVAIMAQTIKGKGVSFIENHPEWHVHPL
;
A
#
# COMPACT_ATOMS: atom_id res chain seq x y z
N GLU A 1 -13.30 5.67 12.52
CA GLU A 1 -12.99 4.65 13.54
C GLU A 1 -11.71 5.00 14.32
N ALA A 2 -10.65 5.47 13.65
CA ALA A 2 -9.39 5.87 14.32
C ALA A 2 -9.50 7.22 15.09
N GLY A 3 -10.59 7.97 14.92
CA GLY A 3 -10.85 9.21 15.65
C GLY A 3 -10.16 10.45 15.11
N PHE A 4 -9.50 10.38 13.95
CA PHE A 4 -8.86 11.54 13.32
C PHE A 4 -9.84 12.46 12.60
N ILE A 5 -10.97 11.92 12.15
CA ILE A 5 -11.97 12.58 11.30
C ILE A 5 -13.34 12.29 11.87
N THR A 6 -14.18 13.32 11.99
CA THR A 6 -15.59 13.18 12.36
C THR A 6 -16.45 12.83 11.14
N ASP A 7 -17.65 12.30 11.36
CA ASP A 7 -18.59 12.01 10.27
C ASP A 7 -19.00 13.29 9.51
N ALA A 8 -19.12 14.42 10.20
CA ALA A 8 -19.40 15.71 9.59
C ALA A 8 -18.27 16.17 8.66
N GLU A 9 -17.02 15.99 9.06
CA GLU A 9 -15.85 16.28 8.22
C GLU A 9 -15.78 15.31 7.04
N LEU A 10 -16.00 14.02 7.26
CA LEU A 10 -16.00 13.01 6.21
C LEU A 10 -17.08 13.31 5.14
N SER A 11 -18.22 13.83 5.55
CA SER A 11 -19.31 14.20 4.61
C SER A 11 -18.91 15.30 3.62
N THR A 12 -17.80 16.03 3.88
CA THR A 12 -17.26 17.06 2.97
C THR A 12 -16.32 16.47 1.90
N PHE A 13 -16.16 15.14 1.83
CA PHE A 13 -15.32 14.50 0.83
C PHE A 13 -15.74 14.89 -0.60
N LYS A 14 -14.79 15.37 -1.40
CA LYS A 14 -15.01 15.89 -2.76
C LYS A 14 -15.91 17.14 -2.87
N HIS A 15 -16.24 17.80 -1.79
CA HIS A 15 -16.96 19.08 -1.87
C HIS A 15 -15.97 20.23 -2.11
N ASP A 16 -16.40 21.22 -2.88
CA ASP A 16 -15.63 22.44 -3.13
C ASP A 16 -15.31 23.15 -1.82
N GLY A 17 -14.02 23.45 -1.60
CA GLY A 17 -13.54 24.05 -0.36
C GLY A 17 -13.39 23.07 0.81
N GLY A 18 -13.76 21.82 0.66
CA GLY A 18 -13.58 20.77 1.67
C GLY A 18 -12.09 20.35 1.80
N PRO A 19 -11.70 19.79 2.95
CA PRO A 19 -10.31 19.38 3.20
C PRO A 19 -9.92 18.04 2.57
N PHE A 20 -10.87 17.27 2.04
CA PHE A 20 -10.64 15.92 1.55
C PHE A 20 -10.86 15.82 0.04
N TRP A 21 -9.78 15.51 -0.66
CA TRP A 21 -9.72 15.35 -2.11
C TRP A 21 -9.62 13.87 -2.49
N THR A 22 -9.91 13.55 -3.74
CA THR A 22 -9.75 12.19 -4.29
C THR A 22 -8.32 11.66 -4.11
N HIS A 23 -7.32 12.51 -4.35
CA HIS A 23 -5.94 12.24 -4.02
C HIS A 23 -5.61 12.99 -2.72
N PRO A 24 -5.33 12.29 -1.62
CA PRO A 24 -5.08 12.93 -0.33
C PRO A 24 -3.90 13.89 -0.40
N CYS A 25 -4.13 15.12 0.07
CA CYS A 25 -3.08 16.09 0.30
C CYS A 25 -2.63 16.04 1.76
N LYS A 26 -1.33 16.22 2.00
CA LYS A 26 -0.77 16.24 3.35
C LYS A 26 -1.57 17.18 4.25
N ASN A 27 -2.13 16.64 5.31
CA ASN A 27 -2.85 17.38 6.33
C ASN A 27 -2.70 16.68 7.70
N PRO A 28 -1.65 17.02 8.47
CA PRO A 28 -1.37 16.37 9.74
C PRO A 28 -2.51 16.49 10.76
N GLN A 29 -3.36 17.51 10.65
CA GLN A 29 -4.50 17.70 11.53
C GLN A 29 -5.50 16.51 11.43
N PHE A 30 -5.61 15.93 10.24
CA PHE A 30 -6.47 14.78 9.96
C PHE A 30 -5.70 13.46 9.87
N GLY A 31 -4.45 13.41 10.33
CA GLY A 31 -3.62 12.21 10.27
C GLY A 31 -3.10 11.87 8.86
N ILE A 32 -3.20 12.81 7.91
CA ILE A 32 -2.68 12.62 6.54
C ILE A 32 -1.23 13.10 6.51
N GLU A 33 -0.29 12.18 6.60
CA GLU A 33 1.14 12.47 6.76
C GLU A 33 1.81 12.89 5.45
N PHE A 34 1.34 12.37 4.31
CA PHE A 34 1.91 12.63 2.99
C PHE A 34 0.82 12.87 1.94
N SER A 35 1.13 13.69 0.94
CA SER A 35 0.33 13.76 -0.28
C SER A 35 0.59 12.51 -1.12
N SER A 36 -0.47 11.91 -1.66
CA SER A 36 -0.40 10.69 -2.46
C SER A 36 -1.22 10.81 -3.76
N GLY A 37 -1.21 9.77 -4.60
CA GLY A 37 -1.88 9.73 -5.90
C GLY A 37 -0.92 9.47 -7.06
N SER A 38 0.34 9.93 -6.96
CA SER A 38 1.40 9.53 -7.89
C SER A 38 1.90 8.14 -7.50
N LEU A 39 1.61 7.13 -8.31
CA LEU A 39 1.99 5.75 -8.05
C LEU A 39 3.50 5.59 -7.90
N GLY A 40 3.93 4.64 -7.07
CA GLY A 40 5.33 4.31 -6.83
C GLY A 40 6.07 5.24 -5.87
N GLN A 41 5.47 6.36 -5.44
CA GLN A 41 6.14 7.33 -4.55
C GLN A 41 6.07 6.94 -3.07
N GLY A 42 5.01 6.24 -2.68
CA GLY A 42 4.74 5.90 -1.28
C GLY A 42 5.88 5.12 -0.62
N LEU A 43 6.43 4.12 -1.31
CA LEU A 43 7.53 3.30 -0.79
C LEU A 43 8.82 4.11 -0.62
N SER A 44 9.13 5.03 -1.54
CA SER A 44 10.31 5.89 -1.44
C SER A 44 10.24 6.83 -0.23
N LEU A 45 9.07 7.44 -0.01
CA LEU A 45 8.82 8.29 1.16
C LEU A 45 8.95 7.48 2.47
N ALA A 46 8.31 6.32 2.52
CA ALA A 46 8.36 5.43 3.67
C ALA A 46 9.77 4.93 3.98
N ALA A 47 10.57 4.63 2.96
CA ALA A 47 11.97 4.23 3.10
C ALA A 47 12.80 5.32 3.77
N GLY A 48 12.58 6.59 3.39
CA GLY A 48 13.22 7.74 4.02
C GLY A 48 12.87 7.87 5.50
N VAL A 49 11.58 7.71 5.85
CA VAL A 49 11.10 7.74 7.24
C VAL A 49 11.66 6.57 8.05
N ALA A 50 11.61 5.35 7.50
CA ALA A 50 12.15 4.16 8.15
C ALA A 50 13.65 4.28 8.45
N LEU A 51 14.42 4.81 7.51
CA LEU A 51 15.85 5.10 7.72
C LEU A 51 16.08 6.14 8.81
N ALA A 52 15.29 7.22 8.81
CA ALA A 52 15.40 8.27 9.82
C ALA A 52 15.09 7.72 11.21
N PHE A 53 14.05 6.91 11.36
CA PHE A 53 13.68 6.27 12.63
C PHE A 53 14.77 5.32 13.11
N LYS A 54 15.27 4.46 12.21
CA LYS A 54 16.38 3.54 12.53
C LYS A 54 17.61 4.29 13.02
N ARG A 55 18.01 5.37 12.35
CA ARG A 55 19.17 6.19 12.74
C ARG A 55 19.00 6.90 14.07
N LYS A 56 17.76 7.27 14.42
CA LYS A 56 17.41 7.94 15.68
C LYS A 56 17.13 6.95 16.82
N GLY A 57 17.21 5.63 16.58
CA GLY A 57 16.83 4.62 17.56
C GLY A 57 15.33 4.66 17.92
N ASN A 58 14.48 5.22 17.04
CA ASN A 58 13.04 5.21 17.23
C ASN A 58 12.49 3.82 16.90
N PRO A 59 11.74 3.16 17.82
CA PRO A 59 11.23 1.81 17.61
C PRO A 59 10.00 1.73 16.70
N ALA A 60 9.53 2.85 16.16
CA ALA A 60 8.34 2.86 15.31
C ALA A 60 8.54 2.02 14.06
N HIS A 61 7.47 1.31 13.66
CA HIS A 61 7.41 0.48 12.48
C HIS A 61 6.55 1.17 11.42
N ILE A 62 6.99 1.11 10.16
CA ILE A 62 6.35 1.76 9.03
C ILE A 62 5.60 0.71 8.22
N TYR A 63 4.36 1.00 7.89
CA TYR A 63 3.54 0.19 7.00
C TYR A 63 3.24 0.97 5.73
N VAL A 64 3.41 0.33 4.58
CA VAL A 64 3.16 0.93 3.26
C VAL A 64 2.22 0.01 2.50
N VAL A 65 1.09 0.53 2.06
CA VAL A 65 0.16 -0.19 1.18
C VAL A 65 0.40 0.26 -0.25
N ILE A 66 0.63 -0.69 -1.15
CA ILE A 66 0.79 -0.46 -2.59
C ILE A 66 -0.07 -1.46 -3.37
N GLY A 67 -0.50 -1.08 -4.56
CA GLY A 67 -1.21 -2.00 -5.46
C GLY A 67 -0.25 -2.94 -6.21
N ASP A 68 -0.75 -4.09 -6.64
CA ASP A 68 0.01 -4.98 -7.53
C ASP A 68 0.27 -4.33 -8.90
N GLY A 69 -0.68 -3.52 -9.41
CA GLY A 69 -0.48 -2.67 -10.59
C GLY A 69 0.59 -1.60 -10.38
N GLU A 70 0.63 -1.00 -9.19
CA GLU A 70 1.65 -0.01 -8.82
C GLU A 70 3.07 -0.59 -8.85
N CYS A 71 3.23 -1.90 -8.68
CA CYS A 71 4.52 -2.59 -8.83
C CYS A 71 5.07 -2.56 -10.27
N ASP A 72 4.40 -1.96 -11.24
CA ASP A 72 4.96 -1.68 -12.57
C ASP A 72 5.80 -0.39 -12.60
N GLU A 73 5.66 0.47 -11.58
CA GLU A 73 6.46 1.68 -11.45
C GLU A 73 7.92 1.33 -11.08
N GLY A 74 8.87 1.85 -11.84
CA GLY A 74 10.31 1.62 -11.61
C GLY A 74 10.76 2.08 -10.22
N SER A 75 10.19 3.18 -9.72
CA SER A 75 10.49 3.75 -8.41
C SER A 75 10.20 2.80 -7.24
N VAL A 76 9.24 1.88 -7.39
CA VAL A 76 8.97 0.83 -6.39
C VAL A 76 10.22 -0.06 -6.20
N TRP A 77 10.84 -0.49 -7.30
CA TRP A 77 11.99 -1.39 -7.27
C TRP A 77 13.28 -0.67 -6.88
N GLU A 78 13.43 0.59 -7.24
CA GLU A 78 14.52 1.45 -6.75
C GLU A 78 14.44 1.60 -5.23
N ALA A 79 13.24 1.90 -4.70
CA ALA A 79 13.01 1.98 -3.27
C ALA A 79 13.20 0.63 -2.56
N ALA A 80 12.75 -0.48 -3.16
CA ALA A 80 12.96 -1.82 -2.62
C ALA A 80 14.45 -2.15 -2.49
N SER A 81 15.26 -1.83 -3.51
CA SER A 81 16.72 -1.97 -3.46
C SER A 81 17.33 -1.15 -2.32
N PHE A 82 16.87 0.09 -2.14
CA PHE A 82 17.33 0.97 -1.07
C PHE A 82 16.97 0.41 0.32
N VAL A 83 15.73 -0.01 0.51
CA VAL A 83 15.23 -0.60 1.77
C VAL A 83 16.04 -1.83 2.15
N SER A 84 16.28 -2.72 1.20
CA SER A 84 17.08 -3.94 1.40
C SER A 84 18.54 -3.61 1.71
N HIS A 85 19.17 -2.71 0.93
CA HIS A 85 20.57 -2.30 1.15
C HIS A 85 20.80 -1.75 2.55
N HIS A 86 19.90 -0.89 3.03
CA HIS A 86 19.97 -0.31 4.37
C HIS A 86 19.43 -1.21 5.49
N LYS A 87 19.01 -2.44 5.13
CA LYS A 87 18.45 -3.43 6.07
C LYS A 87 17.35 -2.81 6.94
N LEU A 88 16.39 -2.13 6.31
CA LEU A 88 15.30 -1.45 7.01
C LEU A 88 14.23 -2.47 7.41
N ASN A 89 14.51 -3.24 8.47
CA ASN A 89 13.58 -4.23 9.00
C ASN A 89 12.42 -3.62 9.82
N ASN A 90 12.40 -2.29 9.96
CA ASN A 90 11.32 -1.51 10.53
C ASN A 90 10.30 -1.02 9.50
N ILE A 91 10.23 -1.66 8.33
CA ILE A 91 9.24 -1.39 7.29
C ILE A 91 8.57 -2.69 6.84
N THR A 92 7.26 -2.66 6.66
CA THR A 92 6.46 -3.72 6.04
C THR A 92 5.71 -3.13 4.86
N VAL A 93 5.87 -3.74 3.69
CA VAL A 93 5.12 -3.39 2.48
C VAL A 93 3.95 -4.36 2.35
N ILE A 94 2.74 -3.83 2.21
CA ILE A 94 1.52 -4.62 1.96
C ILE A 94 1.15 -4.43 0.49
N ILE A 95 1.16 -5.50 -0.27
CA ILE A 95 0.77 -5.49 -1.67
C ILE A 95 -0.69 -5.93 -1.76
N ASP A 96 -1.57 -4.98 -2.13
CA ASP A 96 -2.96 -5.28 -2.49
C ASP A 96 -2.97 -6.03 -3.84
N GLU A 97 -2.97 -7.37 -3.76
CA GLU A 97 -2.89 -8.24 -4.93
C GLU A 97 -4.30 -8.59 -5.43
N ASN A 98 -5.02 -7.56 -5.90
CA ASN A 98 -6.37 -7.70 -6.43
C ASN A 98 -6.41 -8.14 -7.91
N LYS A 99 -5.27 -8.24 -8.57
CA LYS A 99 -5.08 -8.72 -9.96
C LYS A 99 -5.71 -7.85 -11.04
N LEU A 100 -6.14 -6.63 -10.69
CA LEU A 100 -6.71 -5.67 -11.62
C LEU A 100 -5.92 -4.36 -11.62
N GLN A 101 -5.76 -3.77 -12.79
CA GLN A 101 -5.04 -2.53 -13.01
C GLN A 101 -5.80 -1.69 -14.03
N LEU A 102 -6.36 -0.54 -13.60
CA LEU A 102 -7.21 0.30 -14.45
C LEU A 102 -8.28 -0.52 -15.18
N ASP A 103 -8.08 -0.78 -16.46
CA ASP A 103 -9.07 -1.32 -17.38
C ASP A 103 -8.94 -2.83 -17.62
N ALA A 104 -7.94 -3.50 -17.04
CA ALA A 104 -7.66 -4.91 -17.36
C ALA A 104 -6.98 -5.68 -16.21
N PRO A 105 -6.96 -7.02 -16.29
CA PRO A 105 -6.13 -7.85 -15.42
C PRO A 105 -4.65 -7.46 -15.50
N THR A 106 -3.97 -7.39 -14.37
CA THR A 106 -2.55 -6.99 -14.30
C THR A 106 -1.65 -7.85 -15.18
N LYS A 107 -1.96 -9.15 -15.33
CA LYS A 107 -1.21 -10.08 -16.18
C LYS A 107 -1.27 -9.73 -17.68
N ASP A 108 -2.34 -9.05 -18.10
CA ASP A 108 -2.58 -8.70 -19.52
C ASP A 108 -1.96 -7.33 -19.86
N ILE A 109 -1.69 -6.49 -18.84
CA ILE A 109 -1.01 -5.20 -19.00
C ILE A 109 0.50 -5.39 -18.93
N VAL A 110 1.01 -5.86 -17.77
CA VAL A 110 2.42 -6.24 -17.59
C VAL A 110 2.48 -7.52 -16.78
N ASN A 111 2.88 -8.62 -17.42
CA ASN A 111 3.01 -9.89 -16.72
C ASN A 111 4.18 -9.85 -15.73
N LYS A 112 3.85 -9.85 -14.45
CA LYS A 112 4.81 -9.84 -13.34
C LYS A 112 5.31 -11.23 -12.96
N ASN A 113 4.75 -12.29 -13.57
CA ASN A 113 4.95 -13.67 -13.15
C ASN A 113 4.60 -13.83 -11.65
N ASP A 114 5.53 -14.35 -10.87
CA ASP A 114 5.41 -14.48 -9.42
C ASP A 114 5.94 -13.22 -8.73
N LEU A 115 5.03 -12.33 -8.34
CA LEU A 115 5.38 -11.07 -7.71
C LEU A 115 6.08 -11.28 -6.35
N SER A 116 5.71 -12.32 -5.61
CA SER A 116 6.36 -12.71 -4.35
C SER A 116 7.86 -13.01 -4.58
N LYS A 117 8.18 -13.77 -5.63
CA LYS A 117 9.59 -14.05 -5.98
C LYS A 117 10.36 -12.80 -6.39
N ARG A 118 9.71 -11.83 -7.03
CA ARG A 118 10.36 -10.54 -7.34
C ARG A 118 10.75 -9.83 -6.05
N TRP A 119 9.85 -9.69 -5.08
CA TRP A 119 10.15 -9.09 -3.79
C TRP A 119 11.27 -9.83 -3.05
N GLN A 120 11.27 -11.18 -3.08
CA GLN A 120 12.35 -11.98 -2.52
C GLN A 120 13.69 -11.69 -3.20
N ALA A 121 13.72 -11.56 -4.53
CA ALA A 121 14.92 -11.23 -5.29
C ALA A 121 15.48 -9.84 -4.92
N PHE A 122 14.61 -8.90 -4.50
CA PHE A 122 15.00 -7.60 -3.96
C PHE A 122 15.36 -7.62 -2.47
N GLY A 123 15.41 -8.81 -1.85
CA GLY A 123 15.91 -9.00 -0.49
C GLY A 123 14.87 -8.88 0.62
N PHE A 124 13.58 -8.94 0.29
CA PHE A 124 12.49 -9.01 1.26
C PHE A 124 12.16 -10.44 1.64
N ASP A 125 11.72 -10.65 2.87
CA ASP A 125 10.96 -11.84 3.19
C ASP A 125 9.49 -11.62 2.81
N THR A 126 8.83 -12.65 2.26
CA THR A 126 7.45 -12.54 1.78
C THR A 126 6.50 -13.41 2.58
N VAL A 127 5.31 -12.89 2.86
CA VAL A 127 4.23 -13.57 3.57
C VAL A 127 2.97 -13.50 2.72
N GLN A 128 2.27 -14.61 2.57
CA GLN A 128 0.96 -14.65 1.92
C GLN A 128 -0.13 -14.42 2.95
N ALA A 129 -1.14 -13.62 2.61
CA ALA A 129 -2.30 -13.39 3.46
C ALA A 129 -3.59 -13.32 2.63
N ASP A 130 -4.69 -13.80 3.20
CA ASP A 130 -6.02 -13.47 2.72
C ASP A 130 -6.35 -12.04 3.17
N GLY A 131 -6.40 -11.09 2.21
CA GLY A 131 -6.62 -9.68 2.48
C GLY A 131 -8.04 -9.34 2.96
N HIS A 132 -8.97 -10.30 2.93
CA HIS A 132 -10.32 -10.16 3.46
C HIS A 132 -10.55 -10.91 4.78
N ASN A 133 -9.50 -11.55 5.32
CA ASN A 133 -9.55 -12.25 6.59
C ASN A 133 -8.67 -11.53 7.62
N VAL A 134 -9.32 -10.97 8.66
CA VAL A 134 -8.64 -10.18 9.70
C VAL A 134 -7.60 -11.00 10.45
N GLU A 135 -7.89 -12.27 10.76
CA GLU A 135 -6.96 -13.14 11.47
C GLU A 135 -5.72 -13.43 10.60
N SER A 136 -5.91 -13.69 9.30
CA SER A 136 -4.82 -13.87 8.34
C SER A 136 -3.92 -12.63 8.26
N LEU A 137 -4.52 -11.43 8.21
CA LEU A 137 -3.78 -10.17 8.20
C LEU A 137 -3.04 -9.93 9.52
N LEU A 138 -3.66 -10.17 10.67
CA LEU A 138 -3.00 -10.02 11.98
C LEU A 138 -1.79 -10.95 12.11
N ASN A 139 -1.92 -12.19 11.65
CA ASN A 139 -0.81 -13.15 11.64
C ASN A 139 0.32 -12.67 10.70
N ALA A 140 -0.01 -12.14 9.53
CA ALA A 140 0.98 -11.57 8.61
C ALA A 140 1.67 -10.33 9.21
N PHE A 141 0.92 -9.43 9.86
CA PHE A 141 1.48 -8.26 10.54
C PHE A 141 2.36 -8.60 11.74
N ALA A 142 2.13 -9.75 12.37
CA ALA A 142 2.98 -10.21 13.46
C ALA A 142 4.34 -10.75 12.99
N CYS A 143 4.49 -11.07 11.70
CA CYS A 143 5.75 -11.52 11.15
C CYS A 143 6.80 -10.44 11.26
N ARG A 144 7.93 -10.78 11.89
CA ARG A 144 9.12 -9.93 11.99
C ARG A 144 10.33 -10.72 11.54
N SER A 145 11.24 -10.05 10.87
CA SER A 145 12.45 -10.63 10.31
C SER A 145 13.61 -9.64 10.46
N GLU A 146 14.83 -10.12 10.29
CA GLU A 146 16.01 -9.27 10.12
C GLU A 146 16.01 -8.52 8.79
N LYS A 147 15.15 -8.95 7.85
CA LYS A 147 14.91 -8.30 6.57
C LYS A 147 13.61 -7.49 6.59
N PRO A 148 13.43 -6.56 5.63
CA PRO A 148 12.12 -5.99 5.38
C PRO A 148 11.13 -7.07 4.94
N VAL A 149 9.86 -6.89 5.27
CA VAL A 149 8.78 -7.85 4.96
C VAL A 149 7.86 -7.29 3.88
N ALA A 150 7.48 -8.14 2.93
CA ALA A 150 6.44 -7.86 1.95
C ALA A 150 5.28 -8.83 2.13
N ILE A 151 4.09 -8.32 2.46
CA ILE A 151 2.86 -9.11 2.62
C ILE A 151 2.10 -9.08 1.29
N MET A 152 1.92 -10.25 0.70
CA MET A 152 1.12 -10.44 -0.51
C MET A 152 -0.34 -10.66 -0.07
N ALA A 153 -1.11 -9.58 0.04
CA ALA A 153 -2.50 -9.63 0.48
C ALA A 153 -3.41 -9.94 -0.72
N GLN A 154 -3.90 -11.16 -0.79
CA GLN A 154 -4.86 -11.59 -1.82
C GLN A 154 -6.20 -10.93 -1.56
N THR A 155 -6.66 -10.11 -2.49
CA THR A 155 -7.90 -9.36 -2.37
C THR A 155 -8.79 -9.51 -3.60
N ILE A 156 -10.02 -9.04 -3.46
CA ILE A 156 -10.99 -8.88 -4.55
C ILE A 156 -11.29 -7.39 -4.64
N LYS A 157 -10.98 -6.77 -5.78
CA LYS A 157 -11.32 -5.36 -6.03
C LYS A 157 -12.82 -5.17 -5.93
N GLY A 158 -13.26 -4.18 -5.13
CA GLY A 158 -14.69 -3.88 -4.92
C GLY A 158 -15.41 -4.82 -3.96
N LYS A 159 -14.68 -5.62 -3.16
CA LYS A 159 -15.23 -6.58 -2.19
C LYS A 159 -16.32 -5.96 -1.31
N GLY A 160 -17.46 -6.65 -1.22
CA GLY A 160 -18.62 -6.24 -0.43
C GLY A 160 -19.70 -5.51 -1.23
N VAL A 161 -19.42 -5.13 -2.49
CA VAL A 161 -20.39 -4.50 -3.39
C VAL A 161 -20.52 -5.35 -4.66
N SER A 162 -21.56 -6.18 -4.73
CA SER A 162 -21.67 -7.27 -5.70
C SER A 162 -21.56 -6.85 -7.17
N PHE A 163 -22.01 -5.64 -7.52
CA PHE A 163 -21.93 -5.12 -8.90
C PHE A 163 -20.61 -4.43 -9.23
N ILE A 164 -19.70 -4.32 -8.25
CA ILE A 164 -18.36 -3.74 -8.40
C ILE A 164 -17.27 -4.83 -8.34
N GLU A 165 -17.54 -5.94 -7.66
CA GLU A 165 -16.52 -6.99 -7.44
C GLU A 165 -15.94 -7.51 -8.76
N ASN A 166 -14.59 -7.39 -8.91
CA ASN A 166 -13.82 -7.78 -10.11
C ASN A 166 -14.23 -7.06 -11.41
N HIS A 167 -14.84 -5.90 -11.30
CA HIS A 167 -15.22 -5.07 -12.44
C HIS A 167 -14.24 -3.90 -12.58
N PRO A 168 -13.26 -3.94 -13.50
CA PRO A 168 -12.22 -2.91 -13.63
C PRO A 168 -12.81 -1.53 -13.99
N GLU A 169 -13.92 -1.46 -14.72
CA GLU A 169 -14.62 -0.22 -15.09
C GLU A 169 -15.03 0.65 -13.89
N TRP A 170 -15.15 0.05 -12.71
CA TRP A 170 -15.41 0.77 -11.46
C TRP A 170 -14.17 1.37 -10.81
N HIS A 171 -13.00 1.28 -11.45
CA HIS A 171 -11.79 1.92 -10.93
C HIS A 171 -11.96 3.45 -10.83
N VAL A 172 -12.60 4.05 -11.83
CA VAL A 172 -13.00 5.47 -11.84
C VAL A 172 -14.41 5.55 -12.44
N HIS A 173 -15.42 5.49 -11.62
CA HIS A 173 -16.82 5.59 -12.06
C HIS A 173 -17.63 6.42 -11.06
N PRO A 174 -18.49 7.37 -11.49
CA PRO A 174 -19.47 7.97 -10.60
C PRO A 174 -20.51 6.92 -10.18
N LEU A 175 -20.84 6.92 -8.90
CA LEU A 175 -21.90 6.08 -8.34
C LEU A 175 -23.27 6.62 -8.73
#